data_68b28546fc87e3ce3bc6ced493432325
#
_entry.id   68b28546fc87e3ce3bc6ced493432325
#
_cell.length_a   1.000
_cell.length_b   1.000
_cell.length_c   1.000
_cell.angle_alpha   90.00
_cell.angle_beta   90.00
_cell.angle_gamma   90.00
#
_symmetry.space_group_name_H-M   'P 1'
#
loop_
_entity.id
_entity.type
_entity.pdbx_description
1 polymer ?
#
loop_
_entity_poly.entity_id
_entity_poly.type
_entity_poly.pdbx_seq_one_letter_code
_entity_poly.pdbx_strand_id
1 'polypeptide(L)'
;MNKIIVKDNIKIENLIYEIRGKQVMLDSDLAMLFGYETKQLNRQVLRNINRFPENYCFQITTAEYISLGCHFGTLKNGRGEHRKYLPYVFTEYGITMLAGILKRNICKNILI
;
A
#
# COMPACT_ATOMS: atom_id res chain seq x y z
N MET A 1 4.61 4.29 20.57
CA MET A 1 4.32 4.32 20.11
C MET A 1 3.67 4.38 19.65
N ASN A 2 3.37 4.45 19.31
CA ASN A 2 2.72 4.53 18.79
C ASN A 2 2.21 4.33 18.23
N LYS A 3 1.92 4.51 17.92
CA LYS A 3 1.45 3.92 17.49
C LYS A 3 0.52 4.05 16.76
N ILE A 4 0.63 3.67 15.87
CA ILE A 4 -0.24 3.67 15.02
C ILE A 4 -1.31 2.96 15.42
N ILE A 5 -2.28 3.39 15.47
CA ILE A 5 -3.21 2.76 15.89
C ILE A 5 -4.08 2.32 15.00
N VAL A 6 -4.16 1.29 14.88
CA VAL A 6 -4.96 0.79 14.09
C VAL A 6 -6.16 0.58 14.76
N LYS A 7 -7.01 1.31 14.67
CA LYS A 7 -8.11 1.18 15.39
C LYS A 7 -8.93 0.14 14.92
N ASP A 8 -9.80 -0.22 15.47
CA ASP A 8 -10.77 -1.15 15.14
C ASP A 8 -10.30 -2.51 14.88
N ASN A 9 -9.40 -2.94 15.58
CA ASN A 9 -9.01 -4.30 15.48
C ASN A 9 -8.53 -4.75 14.14
N ILE A 10 -8.03 -3.90 13.36
CA ILE A 10 -7.47 -4.31 12.11
C ILE A 10 -6.17 -5.00 12.43
N LYS A 11 -5.97 -6.20 11.91
CA LYS A 11 -4.75 -6.90 12.16
C LYS A 11 -3.88 -6.79 10.95
N ILE A 12 -2.70 -6.27 11.12
CA ILE A 12 -1.78 -6.08 10.03
C ILE A 12 -1.46 -7.38 9.32
N GLU A 13 -1.33 -8.45 10.04
CA GLU A 13 -1.00 -9.69 9.38
C GLU A 13 -2.09 -10.11 8.40
N ASN A 14 -3.30 -9.63 8.53
CA ASN A 14 -4.35 -9.96 7.59
C ASN A 14 -4.22 -9.15 6.32
N LEU A 15 -3.31 -8.20 6.29
CA LEU A 15 -3.10 -7.38 5.12
C LEU A 15 -1.84 -7.79 4.36
N ILE A 16 -1.15 -8.81 4.84
CA ILE A 16 0.07 -9.25 4.20
C ILE A 16 -0.22 -10.41 3.28
N TYR A 17 0.23 -10.30 2.05
CA TYR A 17 0.02 -11.33 1.05
C TYR A 17 1.37 -11.83 0.57
N GLU A 18 1.38 -13.01 0.00
CA GLU A 18 2.62 -13.51 -0.56
C GLU A 18 2.48 -13.50 -2.06
N ILE A 19 3.30 -12.75 -2.75
CA ILE A 19 3.26 -12.66 -4.20
C ILE A 19 4.68 -12.77 -4.71
N ARG A 20 4.91 -13.65 -5.64
CA ARG A 20 6.23 -13.88 -6.21
C ARG A 20 7.25 -14.25 -5.15
N GLY A 21 6.79 -14.99 -4.15
CA GLY A 21 7.69 -15.43 -3.09
C GLY A 21 8.07 -14.36 -2.10
N LYS A 22 7.42 -13.19 -2.15
CA LYS A 22 7.72 -12.11 -1.25
C LYS A 22 6.49 -11.73 -0.45
N GLN A 23 6.69 -11.32 0.76
CA GLN A 23 5.58 -10.84 1.57
C GLN A 23 5.38 -9.38 1.25
N VAL A 24 4.17 -9.01 0.89
CA VAL A 24 3.88 -7.67 0.43
C VAL A 24 2.57 -7.15 0.98
N MET A 25 2.38 -5.85 0.93
CA MET A 25 1.12 -5.24 1.27
C MET A 25 0.66 -4.36 0.12
N LEU A 26 -0.64 -4.22 -0.02
CA LEU A 26 -1.20 -3.44 -1.11
C LEU A 26 -1.12 -1.95 -0.83
N ASP A 27 -1.01 -1.17 -1.88
CA ASP A 27 -0.94 0.27 -1.76
C ASP A 27 -2.14 0.84 -1.02
N SER A 28 -3.35 0.33 -1.27
CA SER A 28 -4.52 0.87 -0.62
C SER A 28 -4.52 0.58 0.87
N ASP A 29 -3.99 -0.56 1.27
CA ASP A 29 -3.93 -0.89 2.67
C ASP A 29 -2.91 -0.01 3.37
N LEU A 30 -1.77 0.22 2.72
CA LEU A 30 -0.77 1.06 3.31
C LEU A 30 -1.24 2.50 3.39
N ALA A 31 -1.96 2.95 2.38
CA ALA A 31 -2.50 4.31 2.41
C ALA A 31 -3.41 4.46 3.62
N MET A 32 -4.26 3.48 3.84
CA MET A 32 -5.15 3.53 4.97
C MET A 32 -4.37 3.60 6.28
N LEU A 33 -3.34 2.77 6.40
CA LEU A 33 -2.59 2.73 7.64
C LEU A 33 -1.80 4.01 7.89
N PHE A 34 -1.35 4.66 6.83
CA PHE A 34 -0.60 5.89 7.01
C PHE A 34 -1.48 7.14 6.97
N GLY A 35 -2.77 6.96 6.74
CA GLY A 35 -3.67 8.11 6.73
C GLY A 35 -3.64 8.90 5.45
N TYR A 36 -3.42 8.24 4.33
CA TYR A 36 -3.38 8.89 3.05
C TYR A 36 -4.39 8.27 2.12
N GLU A 37 -4.72 8.95 1.06
CA GLU A 37 -5.51 8.33 0.02
C GLU A 37 -4.54 7.55 -0.86
N THR A 38 -5.02 6.50 -1.47
CA THR A 38 -4.17 5.68 -2.31
C THR A 38 -3.52 6.50 -3.41
N LYS A 39 -4.28 7.41 -3.99
CA LYS A 39 -3.76 8.25 -5.02
C LYS A 39 -2.59 9.11 -4.52
N GLN A 40 -2.71 9.62 -3.31
CA GLN A 40 -1.65 10.45 -2.77
C GLN A 40 -0.41 9.63 -2.50
N LEU A 41 -0.60 8.44 -1.96
CA LEU A 41 0.53 7.58 -1.66
C LEU A 41 1.26 7.22 -2.93
N ASN A 42 0.53 6.86 -3.97
CA ASN A 42 1.17 6.45 -5.21
C ASN A 42 1.86 7.62 -5.88
N ARG A 43 1.35 8.83 -5.69
CA ARG A 43 1.99 9.98 -6.25
C ARG A 43 3.34 10.23 -5.59
N GLN A 44 3.42 10.00 -4.27
CA GLN A 44 4.67 10.16 -3.57
C GLN A 44 5.70 9.12 -4.06
N VAL A 45 5.23 7.92 -4.33
CA VAL A 45 6.12 6.90 -4.83
C VAL A 45 6.66 7.29 -6.20
N LEU A 46 5.80 7.82 -7.06
CA LEU A 46 6.24 8.22 -8.37
C LEU A 46 7.26 9.35 -8.31
N ARG A 47 7.07 10.27 -7.38
CA ARG A 47 8.01 11.36 -7.26
C ARG A 47 9.35 10.90 -6.76
N ASN A 48 9.39 9.74 -6.14
CA ASN A 48 10.62 9.20 -5.59
C ASN A 48 10.92 7.84 -6.21
N ILE A 49 10.55 7.68 -7.46
CA ILE A 49 10.61 6.36 -8.08
C ILE A 49 11.98 5.71 -8.02
N ASN A 50 13.03 6.50 -8.02
CA ASN A 50 14.35 5.93 -7.95
C ASN A 50 14.64 5.23 -6.64
N ARG A 51 13.83 5.49 -5.64
CA ARG A 51 14.02 4.84 -4.36
C ARG A 51 13.20 3.59 -4.22
N PHE A 52 12.46 3.22 -5.25
CA PHE A 52 11.60 2.05 -5.19
C PHE A 52 11.93 1.07 -6.32
N PRO A 53 13.06 0.40 -6.20
CA PRO A 53 13.40 -0.59 -7.23
C PRO A 53 12.40 -1.74 -7.15
N GLU A 54 12.48 -2.62 -8.10
CA GLU A 54 11.51 -3.68 -8.20
C GLU A 54 11.40 -4.56 -6.97
N ASN A 55 12.46 -4.74 -6.25
CA ASN A 55 12.37 -5.55 -5.04
C ASN A 55 11.83 -4.75 -3.85
N TYR A 56 11.47 -3.49 -4.07
CA TYR A 56 10.83 -2.69 -3.02
C TYR A 56 9.35 -2.52 -3.35
N CYS A 57 9.01 -2.35 -4.61
CA CYS A 57 7.64 -2.05 -4.99
C CYS A 57 7.42 -2.46 -6.42
N PHE A 58 6.30 -3.10 -6.70
CA PHE A 58 6.00 -3.46 -8.08
C PHE A 58 4.50 -3.52 -8.28
N GLN A 59 4.08 -3.42 -9.52
CA GLN A 59 2.67 -3.48 -9.84
C GLN A 59 2.33 -4.92 -10.15
N ILE A 60 1.24 -5.41 -9.59
CA ILE A 60 0.90 -6.81 -9.80
C ILE A 60 0.09 -6.97 -11.05
N THR A 61 0.03 -8.17 -11.55
CA THR A 61 -0.71 -8.48 -12.76
C THR A 61 -2.16 -8.77 -12.42
N THR A 62 -3.00 -8.82 -13.45
CA THR A 62 -4.38 -9.17 -13.25
C THR A 62 -4.53 -10.55 -12.62
N ALA A 63 -3.72 -11.49 -13.07
CA ALA A 63 -3.81 -12.84 -12.51
C ALA A 63 -3.44 -12.83 -11.04
N GLU A 64 -2.42 -12.07 -10.67
CA GLU A 64 -2.03 -11.99 -9.28
C GLU A 64 -3.13 -11.32 -8.45
N TYR A 65 -3.75 -10.30 -9.00
CA TYR A 65 -4.80 -9.61 -8.30
C TYR A 65 -5.98 -10.56 -8.05
N ILE A 66 -6.36 -11.30 -9.06
CA ILE A 66 -7.44 -12.24 -8.91
C ILE A 66 -7.11 -13.30 -7.87
N SER A 67 -5.86 -13.73 -7.81
CA SER A 67 -5.52 -14.77 -6.87
C SER A 67 -5.56 -14.29 -5.42
N LEU A 68 -5.68 -12.99 -5.19
CA LEU A 68 -5.82 -12.52 -3.83
C LEU A 68 -7.21 -12.84 -3.30
N GLY A 69 -8.10 -13.17 -4.21
CA GLY A 69 -9.34 -13.70 -3.74
C GLY A 69 -10.30 -12.82 -3.07
N CYS A 70 -10.48 -12.98 -1.85
CA CYS A 70 -11.54 -12.32 -1.18
C CYS A 70 -11.59 -10.84 -1.34
N HIS A 71 -10.48 -10.20 -1.51
CA HIS A 71 -10.56 -8.80 -1.62
C HIS A 71 -11.22 -8.45 -2.90
N PHE A 72 -10.90 -9.19 -3.93
CA PHE A 72 -11.46 -8.91 -5.19
C PHE A 72 -12.92 -9.20 -5.14
N GLY A 73 -13.28 -10.23 -4.47
CA GLY A 73 -14.65 -10.57 -4.36
C GLY A 73 -15.44 -9.51 -3.70
N THR A 74 -14.83 -8.84 -2.78
CA THR A 74 -15.59 -7.89 -2.07
C THR A 74 -15.88 -6.75 -2.95
N LEU A 75 -14.99 -6.51 -3.86
CA LEU A 75 -15.23 -5.38 -4.64
C LEU A 75 -16.38 -5.49 -5.51
N LYS A 76 -16.76 -6.64 -5.76
CA LYS A 76 -17.78 -6.70 -6.59
C LYS A 76 -18.94 -6.07 -6.29
N ASN A 77 -19.10 -5.73 -5.26
CA ASN A 77 -20.30 -5.19 -4.91
C ASN A 77 -20.50 -4.17 -5.63
N GLY A 78 -19.73 -3.80 -6.13
CA GLY A 78 -19.94 -2.86 -6.66
C GLY A 78 -19.77 -2.11 -7.30
N ARG A 79 -20.10 -1.65 -7.48
CA ARG A 79 -20.11 -0.79 -8.00
C ARG A 79 -19.04 -0.19 -8.17
N GLY A 80 -18.50 -0.06 -8.84
CA GLY A 80 -17.52 0.68 -9.07
C GLY A 80 -16.41 0.30 -8.58
N GLU A 81 -16.43 -0.58 -8.12
CA GLU A 81 -15.42 -0.83 -7.56
C GLU A 81 -14.39 -1.42 -8.26
N HIS A 82 -14.34 -1.62 -9.47
CA HIS A 82 -13.24 -2.21 -9.99
C HIS A 82 -12.23 -1.17 -10.08
N ARG A 83 -10.98 -1.44 -9.83
CA ARG A 83 -9.97 -0.46 -9.85
C ARG A 83 -9.64 -0.10 -11.27
N LYS A 84 -9.29 1.13 -11.48
CA LYS A 84 -8.94 1.54 -12.76
C LYS A 84 -7.59 1.05 -13.07
N TYR A 85 -6.72 0.89 -12.09
CA TYR A 85 -5.39 0.43 -12.28
C TYR A 85 -5.09 -0.70 -11.34
N LEU A 86 -4.24 -1.63 -11.76
CA LEU A 86 -3.85 -2.70 -10.87
C LEU A 86 -3.03 -2.14 -9.74
N PRO A 87 -3.16 -2.69 -8.56
CA PRO A 87 -2.47 -2.10 -7.43
C PRO A 87 -0.97 -2.32 -7.46
N TYR A 88 -0.28 -1.47 -6.74
CA TYR A 88 1.12 -1.68 -6.48
C TYR A 88 1.21 -2.35 -5.14
N VAL A 89 2.25 -3.17 -4.96
CA VAL A 89 2.47 -3.82 -3.68
C VAL A 89 3.86 -3.46 -3.22
N PHE A 90 4.06 -3.47 -1.91
CA PHE A 90 5.32 -3.05 -1.33
C PHE A 90 5.87 -4.17 -0.45
N THR A 91 7.12 -4.51 -0.65
CA THR A 91 7.79 -5.48 0.21
C THR A 91 8.19 -4.75 1.49
N GLU A 92 8.77 -5.47 2.43
CA GLU A 92 9.17 -4.83 3.66
C GLU A 92 10.19 -3.71 3.40
N TYR A 93 11.03 -3.86 2.40
CA TYR A 93 11.97 -2.81 2.07
C TYR A 93 11.24 -1.59 1.53
N GLY A 94 10.23 -1.82 0.71
CA GLY A 94 9.44 -0.74 0.17
C GLY A 94 8.64 -0.04 1.22
N ILE A 95 8.11 -0.78 2.19
CA ILE A 95 7.32 -0.18 3.25
C ILE A 95 8.22 0.71 4.10
N THR A 96 9.42 0.27 4.38
CA THR A 96 10.36 1.07 5.17
C THR A 96 10.71 2.36 4.42
N MET A 97 10.96 2.26 3.12
CA MET A 97 11.27 3.44 2.35
C MET A 97 10.08 4.39 2.31
N LEU A 98 8.89 3.83 2.15
CA LEU A 98 7.68 4.62 2.08
C LEU A 98 7.46 5.37 3.39
N ALA A 99 7.66 4.69 4.50
CA ALA A 99 7.46 5.30 5.80
C ALA A 99 8.41 6.49 5.95
N GLY A 100 9.61 6.36 5.48
CA GLY A 100 10.56 7.46 5.57
C GLY A 100 10.14 8.66 4.75
N ILE A 101 9.63 8.41 3.56
CA ILE A 101 9.19 9.49 2.70
C ILE A 101 7.95 10.18 3.25
N LEU A 102 6.98 9.39 3.69
CA LEU A 102 5.76 9.99 4.18
C LEU A 102 6.00 10.72 5.49
N LYS A 103 6.89 10.18 6.32
CA LYS A 103 7.17 10.83 7.55
C LYS A 103 7.82 12.17 7.34
N ARG A 104 8.70 12.27 6.36
CA ARG A 104 9.32 13.52 6.09
C ARG A 104 8.30 14.54 5.66
N ASN A 105 7.33 14.14 4.85
CA ASN A 105 6.30 15.05 4.40
C ASN A 105 5.46 15.53 5.56
N ILE A 106 5.14 14.64 6.46
CA ILE A 106 4.36 14.99 7.62
C ILE A 106 5.12 15.97 8.48
N CYS A 107 6.39 15.72 8.69
CA CYS A 107 7.18 16.61 9.49
C CYS A 107 7.26 17.99 8.87
N LYS A 108 7.38 18.04 7.56
CA LYS A 108 7.43 19.28 6.94
C LYS A 108 6.18 20.07 7.19
N ASN A 109 5.06 19.43 7.14
CA ASN A 109 3.81 20.11 7.37
C ASN A 109 3.64 20.51 8.80
N ILE A 110 4.09 19.73 9.69
CA ILE A 110 3.94 20.02 11.08
C ILE A 110 4.86 21.05 11.59
N LEU A 111 6.03 21.06 11.12
CA LEU A 111 6.98 22.01 11.61
C LEU A 111 6.75 23.39 11.16
N ILE A 112 5.83 23.61 10.37
CA ILE A 112 5.58 24.93 9.96
C ILE A 112 5.02 25.71 10.92
#